data_3429d5fb31edf2336739e19bb4ecb615
#
_entry.id   3429d5fb31edf2336739e19bb4ecb615
#
_cell.length_a   1.000
_cell.length_b   1.000
_cell.length_c   1.000
_cell.angle_alpha   90.00
_cell.angle_beta   90.00
_cell.angle_gamma   90.00
#
_symmetry.space_group_name_H-M   'P 1'
#
loop_
_entity.id
_entity.type
_entity.pdbx_description
1 polymer ?
#
loop_
_entity_poly.entity_id
_entity_poly.type
_entity_poly.pdbx_seq_one_letter_code
_entity_poly.pdbx_strand_id
1 'polypeptide(L)'
;MNTPTSSTTSQSIPCAGSYVWNGNTYTASGIYTFTTTGSSGCDSIANLDLTVLPCNTTLNLTAFIEGYWDGTSAMLPVLLNQGQPNTATECDNITVELISPATVAGGAPYTPDYTTTAMLNTNGTASAVFTSAVSGNYYIVIKHRNALQTWS
;
A
#
# COMPACT_ATOMS: atom_id res chain seq x y z
N MET A 1 8.17 39.10 34.04
CA MET A 1 8.38 37.64 33.81
C MET A 1 8.16 37.35 32.33
N ASN A 2 9.19 36.87 31.63
CA ASN A 2 9.03 36.41 30.25
C ASN A 2 8.37 35.02 30.28
N THR A 3 7.30 34.85 29.54
CA THR A 3 6.63 33.56 29.42
C THR A 3 7.28 32.73 28.29
N PRO A 4 7.50 31.41 28.48
CA PRO A 4 7.94 30.56 27.40
C PRO A 4 6.97 30.60 26.22
N THR A 5 7.49 30.64 25.00
CA THR A 5 6.67 30.63 23.79
C THR A 5 6.70 29.23 23.19
N SER A 6 5.55 28.78 22.71
CA SER A 6 5.45 27.54 21.94
C SER A 6 4.91 27.81 20.54
N SER A 7 5.44 27.09 19.56
CA SER A 7 4.95 27.11 18.17
C SER A 7 4.80 25.68 17.66
N THR A 8 3.85 25.47 16.74
CA THR A 8 3.65 24.18 16.07
C THR A 8 3.69 24.39 14.57
N THR A 9 4.48 23.60 13.88
CA THR A 9 4.54 23.53 12.43
C THR A 9 3.94 22.19 12.00
N SER A 10 2.89 22.21 11.18
CA SER A 10 2.32 20.98 10.61
C SER A 10 2.84 20.79 9.18
N GLN A 11 3.31 19.60 8.86
CA GLN A 11 3.89 19.27 7.57
C GLN A 11 3.44 17.87 7.11
N SER A 12 3.16 17.71 5.81
CA SER A 12 2.90 16.42 5.19
C SER A 12 3.96 16.13 4.13
N ILE A 13 4.45 14.90 4.12
CA ILE A 13 5.42 14.41 3.12
C ILE A 13 4.87 13.19 2.40
N PRO A 14 5.27 12.94 1.13
CA PRO A 14 4.90 11.72 0.44
C PRO A 14 5.50 10.49 1.13
N CYS A 15 4.95 9.33 0.83
CA CYS A 15 5.49 8.06 1.30
C CYS A 15 6.97 7.92 0.89
N ALA A 16 7.78 7.32 1.77
CA ALA A 16 9.23 7.21 1.65
C ALA A 16 9.98 8.57 1.49
N GLY A 17 9.27 9.69 1.71
CA GLY A 17 9.88 11.02 1.76
C GLY A 17 10.60 11.29 3.08
N SER A 18 11.31 12.41 3.13
CA SER A 18 11.94 12.91 4.35
C SER A 18 11.72 14.40 4.51
N TYR A 19 11.73 14.87 5.75
CA TYR A 19 11.61 16.28 6.08
C TYR A 19 12.76 16.68 7.02
N VAL A 20 13.48 17.74 6.65
CA VAL A 20 14.55 18.28 7.49
C VAL A 20 14.00 19.42 8.33
N TRP A 21 14.12 19.28 9.66
CA TRP A 21 13.67 20.29 10.59
C TRP A 21 14.66 20.43 11.75
N ASN A 22 15.06 21.65 12.03
CA ASN A 22 16.07 21.98 13.06
C ASN A 22 17.35 21.13 12.96
N GLY A 23 17.83 20.87 11.73
CA GLY A 23 19.05 20.11 11.47
C GLY A 23 18.91 18.58 11.56
N ASN A 24 17.74 18.07 11.91
CA ASN A 24 17.44 16.63 11.93
C ASN A 24 16.54 16.23 10.76
N THR A 25 16.70 14.99 10.29
CA THR A 25 15.88 14.41 9.21
C THR A 25 14.87 13.45 9.81
N TYR A 26 13.61 13.64 9.45
CA TYR A 26 12.47 12.85 9.92
C TYR A 26 11.82 12.12 8.73
N THR A 27 11.51 10.84 8.91
CA THR A 27 10.93 9.96 7.87
C THR A 27 9.65 9.24 8.33
N ALA A 28 9.22 9.48 9.56
CA ALA A 28 8.03 8.86 10.15
C ALA A 28 7.04 9.92 10.62
N SER A 29 5.75 9.60 10.61
CA SER A 29 4.72 10.45 11.23
C SER A 29 4.92 10.55 12.73
N GLY A 30 4.69 11.73 13.27
CA GLY A 30 4.81 11.95 14.72
C GLY A 30 4.92 13.41 15.10
N ILE A 31 4.85 13.66 16.40
CA ILE A 31 5.10 14.99 16.98
C ILE A 31 6.53 15.01 17.49
N TYR A 32 7.34 15.91 16.95
CA TYR A 32 8.74 16.11 17.34
C TYR A 32 8.89 17.46 18.00
N THR A 33 9.63 17.49 19.12
CA THR A 33 9.80 18.69 19.92
C THR A 33 11.26 19.14 19.88
N PHE A 34 11.47 20.43 19.65
CA PHE A 34 12.77 21.07 19.72
C PHE A 34 12.72 22.21 20.72
N THR A 35 13.64 22.19 21.67
CA THR A 35 13.74 23.21 22.72
C THR A 35 14.99 24.05 22.50
N THR A 36 14.83 25.37 22.55
CA THR A 36 15.95 26.32 22.52
C THR A 36 15.86 27.26 23.72
N THR A 37 16.98 27.57 24.31
CA THR A 37 17.03 28.58 25.37
C THR A 37 17.28 29.95 24.74
N GLY A 38 16.34 30.86 24.90
CA GLY A 38 16.44 32.22 24.39
C GLY A 38 17.49 33.03 25.16
N SER A 39 17.96 34.14 24.56
CA SER A 39 18.95 35.06 25.18
C SER A 39 18.51 35.66 26.52
N SER A 40 17.20 35.58 26.82
CA SER A 40 16.59 36.02 28.08
C SER A 40 16.50 34.91 29.16
N GLY A 41 17.06 33.71 28.87
CA GLY A 41 17.02 32.58 29.80
C GLY A 41 15.69 31.83 29.85
N CYS A 42 14.73 32.16 28.99
CA CYS A 42 13.46 31.43 28.86
C CYS A 42 13.52 30.42 27.72
N ASP A 43 13.07 29.20 27.96
CA ASP A 43 13.00 28.17 26.95
C ASP A 43 11.82 28.42 25.95
N SER A 44 12.13 28.28 24.69
CA SER A 44 11.14 28.26 23.61
C SER A 44 10.98 26.84 23.07
N ILE A 45 9.75 26.38 22.94
CA ILE A 45 9.41 25.04 22.46
C ILE A 45 8.84 25.15 21.05
N ALA A 46 9.48 24.51 20.09
CA ALA A 46 8.94 24.32 18.76
C ALA A 46 8.51 22.86 18.59
N ASN A 47 7.31 22.64 18.07
CA ASN A 47 6.79 21.32 17.74
C ASN A 47 6.64 21.18 16.22
N LEU A 48 7.02 20.03 15.70
CA LEU A 48 6.72 19.59 14.35
C LEU A 48 5.68 18.47 14.43
N ASP A 49 4.51 18.69 13.83
CA ASP A 49 3.51 17.66 13.60
C ASP A 49 3.68 17.16 12.16
N LEU A 50 4.38 16.03 12.00
CA LEU A 50 4.71 15.46 10.71
C LEU A 50 3.77 14.32 10.36
N THR A 51 3.14 14.41 9.18
CA THR A 51 2.34 13.34 8.58
C THR A 51 3.05 12.77 7.36
N VAL A 52 3.36 11.47 7.37
CA VAL A 52 3.83 10.74 6.19
C VAL A 52 2.63 10.11 5.52
N LEU A 53 2.36 10.48 4.27
CA LEU A 53 1.23 9.95 3.51
C LEU A 53 1.46 8.47 3.15
N PRO A 54 0.41 7.65 3.10
CA PRO A 54 0.55 6.25 2.71
C PRO A 54 1.02 6.12 1.25
N CYS A 55 1.83 5.09 0.98
CA CYS A 55 2.17 4.69 -0.37
C CYS A 55 0.98 3.94 -0.98
N ASN A 56 0.40 4.47 -2.05
CA ASN A 56 -0.62 3.76 -2.82
C ASN A 56 -0.02 3.36 -4.17
N THR A 57 0.17 2.08 -4.37
CA THR A 57 0.61 1.51 -5.65
C THR A 57 -0.54 0.71 -6.25
N THR A 58 -0.91 1.02 -7.48
CA THR A 58 -1.94 0.28 -8.21
C THR A 58 -1.28 -0.60 -9.26
N LEU A 59 -1.55 -1.89 -9.19
CA LEU A 59 -1.16 -2.87 -10.18
C LEU A 59 -2.37 -3.21 -11.04
N ASN A 60 -2.33 -2.85 -12.33
CA ASN A 60 -3.30 -3.31 -13.30
C ASN A 60 -2.78 -4.59 -13.96
N LEU A 61 -3.58 -5.63 -13.92
CA LEU A 61 -3.21 -6.93 -14.45
C LEU A 61 -4.34 -7.53 -15.31
N THR A 62 -3.98 -8.51 -16.12
CA THR A 62 -4.92 -9.33 -16.87
C THR A 62 -4.64 -10.80 -16.55
N ALA A 63 -5.66 -11.51 -16.10
CA ALA A 63 -5.59 -12.93 -15.78
C ALA A 63 -6.90 -13.63 -16.16
N PHE A 64 -6.81 -14.89 -16.55
CA PHE A 64 -7.96 -15.73 -16.83
C PHE A 64 -7.89 -16.99 -15.98
N ILE A 65 -9.00 -17.33 -15.35
CA ILE A 65 -9.15 -18.58 -14.60
C ILE A 65 -9.81 -19.59 -15.53
N GLU A 66 -9.06 -20.62 -15.92
CA GLU A 66 -9.48 -21.61 -16.91
C GLU A 66 -10.84 -22.23 -16.57
N GLY A 67 -11.08 -22.56 -15.31
CA GLY A 67 -12.36 -23.14 -14.86
C GLY A 67 -13.57 -22.21 -14.95
N TYR A 68 -13.35 -20.92 -15.27
CA TYR A 68 -14.43 -19.93 -15.43
C TYR A 68 -14.58 -19.43 -16.87
N TRP A 69 -13.74 -19.93 -17.77
CA TRP A 69 -13.79 -19.56 -19.17
C TRP A 69 -15.14 -19.96 -19.82
N ASP A 70 -15.78 -19.02 -20.52
CA ASP A 70 -17.10 -19.21 -21.15
C ASP A 70 -17.05 -19.93 -22.50
N GLY A 71 -15.86 -20.30 -22.98
CA GLY A 71 -15.61 -20.93 -24.27
C GLY A 71 -15.46 -19.94 -25.43
N THR A 72 -15.57 -18.65 -25.22
CA THR A 72 -15.52 -17.61 -26.25
C THR A 72 -14.45 -16.57 -26.03
N SER A 73 -14.68 -15.57 -25.21
CA SER A 73 -13.78 -14.44 -25.01
C SER A 73 -13.76 -13.89 -23.59
N ALA A 74 -14.55 -14.47 -22.69
CA ALA A 74 -14.72 -13.97 -21.32
C ALA A 74 -14.80 -15.10 -20.30
N MET A 75 -14.82 -14.73 -19.04
CA MET A 75 -15.13 -15.61 -17.92
C MET A 75 -16.60 -15.42 -17.49
N LEU A 76 -17.17 -16.45 -16.91
CA LEU A 76 -18.51 -16.38 -16.31
C LEU A 76 -18.52 -15.45 -15.09
N PRO A 77 -19.62 -14.71 -14.85
CA PRO A 77 -19.78 -13.89 -13.64
C PRO A 77 -20.14 -14.78 -12.44
N VAL A 78 -19.15 -15.46 -11.89
CA VAL A 78 -19.31 -16.55 -10.92
C VAL A 78 -19.97 -16.09 -9.64
N LEU A 79 -19.59 -14.91 -9.12
CA LEU A 79 -20.19 -14.37 -7.91
C LEU A 79 -21.67 -14.07 -8.10
N LEU A 80 -22.04 -13.44 -9.23
CA LEU A 80 -23.45 -13.19 -9.58
C LEU A 80 -24.24 -14.50 -9.70
N ASN A 81 -23.67 -15.50 -10.39
CA ASN A 81 -24.29 -16.82 -10.55
C ASN A 81 -24.45 -17.57 -9.22
N GLN A 82 -23.69 -17.22 -8.20
CA GLN A 82 -23.79 -17.73 -6.83
C GLN A 82 -24.75 -16.89 -5.95
N GLY A 83 -25.46 -15.94 -6.53
CA GLY A 83 -26.43 -15.09 -5.82
C GLY A 83 -25.80 -13.96 -5.01
N GLN A 84 -24.52 -13.63 -5.26
CA GLN A 84 -23.88 -12.47 -4.63
C GLN A 84 -24.32 -11.17 -5.32
N PRO A 85 -24.33 -10.02 -4.61
CA PRO A 85 -24.77 -8.74 -5.16
C PRO A 85 -23.70 -8.10 -6.07
N ASN A 86 -23.21 -8.87 -7.04
CA ASN A 86 -22.19 -8.47 -8.01
C ASN A 86 -22.82 -8.21 -9.37
N THR A 87 -22.08 -7.57 -10.27
CA THR A 87 -22.50 -7.28 -11.63
C THR A 87 -22.12 -8.39 -12.59
N ALA A 88 -22.72 -8.40 -13.80
CA ALA A 88 -22.39 -9.38 -14.84
C ALA A 88 -20.97 -9.21 -15.43
N THR A 89 -20.29 -8.11 -15.11
CA THR A 89 -18.90 -7.85 -15.52
C THR A 89 -17.86 -8.28 -14.48
N GLU A 90 -18.29 -8.67 -13.28
CA GLU A 90 -17.45 -9.12 -12.19
C GLU A 90 -17.44 -10.65 -12.14
N CYS A 91 -16.25 -11.24 -12.17
CA CYS A 91 -16.09 -12.70 -12.14
C CYS A 91 -15.96 -13.22 -10.71
N ASP A 92 -14.82 -12.98 -10.07
CA ASP A 92 -14.53 -13.43 -8.69
C ASP A 92 -13.39 -12.61 -8.09
N ASN A 93 -13.21 -12.73 -6.77
CA ASN A 93 -12.10 -12.11 -6.08
C ASN A 93 -10.82 -12.94 -6.25
N ILE A 94 -9.71 -12.25 -6.46
CA ILE A 94 -8.37 -12.82 -6.45
C ILE A 94 -7.54 -12.17 -5.33
N THR A 95 -6.62 -12.93 -4.76
CA THR A 95 -5.57 -12.38 -3.89
C THR A 95 -4.33 -12.13 -4.73
N VAL A 96 -3.80 -10.92 -4.64
CA VAL A 96 -2.57 -10.51 -5.31
C VAL A 96 -1.51 -10.22 -4.25
N GLU A 97 -0.36 -10.87 -4.39
CA GLU A 97 0.77 -10.70 -3.49
C GLU A 97 1.98 -10.17 -4.25
N LEU A 98 2.75 -9.30 -3.60
CA LEU A 98 4.03 -8.82 -4.09
C LEU A 98 5.12 -9.38 -3.20
N ILE A 99 6.13 -10.01 -3.81
CA ILE A 99 7.27 -10.61 -3.12
C ILE A 99 8.54 -9.99 -3.69
N SER A 100 9.34 -9.37 -2.84
CA SER A 100 10.61 -8.76 -3.26
C SER A 100 11.65 -9.83 -3.60
N PRO A 101 12.63 -9.50 -4.47
CA PRO A 101 13.77 -10.39 -4.72
C PRO A 101 14.55 -10.77 -3.46
N ALA A 102 14.59 -9.88 -2.47
CA ALA A 102 15.26 -10.14 -1.19
C ALA A 102 14.52 -11.24 -0.40
N THR A 103 13.19 -11.21 -0.37
CA THR A 103 12.37 -12.24 0.26
C THR A 103 12.55 -13.60 -0.43
N VAL A 104 12.59 -13.62 -1.77
CA VAL A 104 12.83 -14.85 -2.54
C VAL A 104 14.22 -15.40 -2.26
N ALA A 105 15.24 -14.56 -2.16
CA ALA A 105 16.61 -14.98 -1.84
C ALA A 105 16.76 -15.59 -0.44
N GLY A 106 15.83 -15.27 0.48
CA GLY A 106 15.76 -15.86 1.82
C GLY A 106 15.30 -17.31 1.86
N GLY A 107 14.74 -17.83 0.77
CA GLY A 107 14.26 -19.20 0.63
C GLY A 107 12.79 -19.39 1.04
N ALA A 108 12.21 -20.51 0.60
CA ALA A 108 10.82 -20.87 0.93
C ALA A 108 10.71 -21.38 2.38
N PRO A 109 9.53 -21.22 3.05
CA PRO A 109 8.30 -20.62 2.51
C PRO A 109 8.38 -19.09 2.41
N TYR A 110 7.91 -18.51 1.31
CA TYR A 110 7.94 -17.08 1.12
C TYR A 110 6.78 -16.38 1.85
N THR A 111 7.11 -15.36 2.64
CA THR A 111 6.11 -14.45 3.23
C THR A 111 5.97 -13.24 2.29
N PRO A 112 4.78 -12.95 1.77
CA PRO A 112 4.59 -11.79 0.90
C PRO A 112 4.96 -10.48 1.62
N ASP A 113 5.64 -9.57 0.92
CA ASP A 113 5.91 -8.23 1.44
C ASP A 113 4.62 -7.40 1.48
N TYR A 114 3.75 -7.59 0.48
CA TYR A 114 2.43 -6.94 0.41
C TYR A 114 1.38 -7.89 -0.13
N THR A 115 0.16 -7.77 0.39
CA THR A 115 -1.00 -8.57 -0.03
C THR A 115 -2.22 -7.69 -0.16
N THR A 116 -3.00 -7.88 -1.21
CA THR A 116 -4.30 -7.24 -1.39
C THR A 116 -5.27 -8.16 -2.10
N THR A 117 -6.56 -7.83 -2.03
CA THR A 117 -7.62 -8.51 -2.78
C THR A 117 -8.10 -7.58 -3.89
N ALA A 118 -8.32 -8.11 -5.07
CA ALA A 118 -8.86 -7.39 -6.20
C ALA A 118 -10.01 -8.15 -6.85
N MET A 119 -10.97 -7.41 -7.40
CA MET A 119 -12.01 -7.98 -8.24
C MET A 119 -11.45 -8.30 -9.62
N LEU A 120 -11.55 -9.55 -10.03
CA LEU A 120 -11.26 -9.98 -11.39
C LEU A 120 -12.53 -9.84 -12.22
N ASN A 121 -12.45 -9.06 -13.28
CA ASN A 121 -13.58 -8.88 -14.20
C ASN A 121 -13.69 -10.05 -15.18
N THR A 122 -14.86 -10.22 -15.77
CA THR A 122 -15.11 -11.29 -16.77
C THR A 122 -14.25 -11.17 -18.03
N ASN A 123 -13.77 -9.97 -18.36
CA ASN A 123 -12.81 -9.72 -19.44
C ASN A 123 -11.34 -9.97 -19.05
N GLY A 124 -11.09 -10.49 -17.85
CA GLY A 124 -9.75 -10.79 -17.33
C GLY A 124 -9.04 -9.62 -16.66
N THR A 125 -9.57 -8.40 -16.67
CA THR A 125 -8.89 -7.26 -16.03
C THR A 125 -9.11 -7.24 -14.53
N ALA A 126 -8.07 -6.84 -13.79
CA ALA A 126 -8.15 -6.53 -12.36
C ALA A 126 -7.24 -5.36 -12.00
N SER A 127 -7.64 -4.60 -10.98
CA SER A 127 -6.86 -3.49 -10.43
C SER A 127 -6.63 -3.73 -8.94
N ALA A 128 -5.40 -4.06 -8.59
CA ALA A 128 -4.98 -4.36 -7.23
C ALA A 128 -4.31 -3.13 -6.59
N VAL A 129 -4.88 -2.61 -5.51
CA VAL A 129 -4.35 -1.44 -4.80
C VAL A 129 -3.63 -1.89 -3.54
N PHE A 130 -2.37 -1.53 -3.42
CA PHE A 130 -1.52 -1.79 -2.26
C PHE A 130 -1.29 -0.48 -1.50
N THR A 131 -1.80 -0.38 -0.30
CA THR A 131 -1.82 0.87 0.48
C THR A 131 -0.51 1.21 1.19
N SER A 132 0.52 0.39 1.06
CA SER A 132 1.81 0.63 1.72
C SER A 132 3.00 0.20 0.86
N ALA A 133 2.75 -0.28 -0.37
CA ALA A 133 3.81 -0.73 -1.23
C ALA A 133 4.62 0.45 -1.78
N VAL A 134 5.92 0.37 -1.58
CA VAL A 134 6.88 1.31 -2.17
C VAL A 134 7.20 0.89 -3.61
N SER A 135 7.65 1.84 -4.43
CA SER A 135 8.12 1.53 -5.78
C SER A 135 9.31 0.57 -5.73
N GLY A 136 9.29 -0.46 -6.57
CA GLY A 136 10.33 -1.49 -6.59
C GLY A 136 10.04 -2.59 -7.60
N ASN A 137 10.93 -3.57 -7.66
CA ASN A 137 10.73 -4.78 -8.43
C ASN A 137 10.16 -5.87 -7.52
N TYR A 138 9.09 -6.51 -7.96
CA TYR A 138 8.42 -7.57 -7.22
C TYR A 138 8.06 -8.72 -8.15
N TYR A 139 8.12 -9.93 -7.62
CA TYR A 139 7.39 -11.06 -8.18
C TYR A 139 5.91 -10.90 -7.82
N ILE A 140 5.04 -11.12 -8.78
CA ILE A 140 3.60 -11.04 -8.61
C ILE A 140 3.07 -12.46 -8.44
N VAL A 141 2.33 -12.69 -7.37
CA VAL A 141 1.67 -13.97 -7.11
C VAL A 141 0.18 -13.75 -7.12
N ILE A 142 -0.52 -14.51 -7.95
CA ILE A 142 -1.99 -14.49 -8.03
C ILE A 142 -2.51 -15.79 -7.43
N LYS A 143 -3.39 -15.67 -6.44
CA LYS A 143 -4.05 -16.79 -5.79
C LYS A 143 -5.57 -16.68 -5.97
N HIS A 144 -6.18 -17.80 -6.24
CA HIS A 144 -7.62 -17.92 -6.32
C HIS A 144 -8.08 -19.21 -5.63
N ARG A 145 -9.28 -19.19 -5.02
CA ARG A 145 -9.82 -20.32 -4.25
C ARG A 145 -9.96 -21.62 -5.06
N ASN A 146 -10.14 -21.52 -6.39
CA ASN A 146 -10.40 -22.66 -7.29
C ASN A 146 -9.30 -22.83 -8.35
N ALA A 147 -8.13 -22.18 -8.20
CA ALA A 147 -7.04 -22.28 -9.14
C ALA A 147 -5.70 -22.47 -8.42
N LEU A 148 -4.73 -23.04 -9.14
CA LEU A 148 -3.36 -23.10 -8.66
C LEU A 148 -2.76 -21.68 -8.60
N GLN A 149 -1.88 -21.49 -7.64
CA GLN A 149 -1.12 -20.26 -7.50
C GLN A 149 -0.24 -20.03 -8.74
N THR A 150 -0.28 -18.83 -9.30
CA THR A 150 0.52 -18.42 -10.46
C THR A 150 1.53 -17.36 -10.06
N TRP A 151 2.74 -17.49 -10.56
CA TRP A 151 3.86 -16.57 -10.35
C TRP A 151 4.27 -15.91 -11.67
N SER A 152 4.72 -14.66 -11.59
CA SER A 152 5.33 -13.93 -12.72
C SER A 152 6.62 -13.23 -12.29
#